data_afafd28f0c747fd8a8b2ff2460fea4af
#
_entry.id   afafd28f0c747fd8a8b2ff2460fea4af
#
_cell.length_a   1.000
_cell.length_b   1.000
_cell.length_c   1.000
_cell.angle_alpha   90.00
_cell.angle_beta   90.00
_cell.angle_gamma   90.00
#
_symmetry.space_group_name_H-M   'P 1'
#
loop_
_entity.id
_entity.type
_entity.pdbx_description
1 polymer ?
#
loop_
_entity_poly.entity_id
_entity_poly.type
_entity_poly.pdbx_seq_one_letter_code
_entity_poly.pdbx_strand_id
1 'polypeptide(L)'
;MKKIFSSIVLTLAMVSSFMACQEYKIDSQPEAPLALQVDAQDTYTLLATSPSQIVFNVSANTPWTIESDQQWCVPSPAMSAASALVSEIIVTTEDNNDRTSRTATLTVSAEGVAESVVITIVQASKENLVVIPYDGTVGTDGGTFSFTIVSNKPWEIIPSTAFISNIDKKSGEGKEETEEEVVTVTVPANTGSTRRGTLTVQTEYDSYSFEVVQSGFLLELAGVPSTNVISLEGEGLATEFITEVNTNLDWKAQVPAEYSDWLAVEREGNSIKVLAKMNNRMTVRKGQFLLTTATPMDGFEGVVYYVEQPTNLFTFGSDTEAVFDETTGSVKLKLAKGKEHLTTNDMVNIAKGRVVVEFENYIIGGSATYLGFQFTTKDGGGTIKFRREADNKYVFNGGGSLWVSALKKTPEEFGVLEQDIKKFEIVIEDHPSKTGVQVSLYINDTLFGTWAKETNIFENGQTMKFCLDCLGQSDMSTTCHCIVKSITFYPAE
;
A
#
# COMPACT_ATOMS: atom_id res chain seq x y z
N MET A 1 18.61 27.44 24.61
CA MET A 1 17.38 27.54 23.81
C MET A 1 16.83 26.13 23.63
N LYS A 2 15.56 25.92 23.90
CA LYS A 2 14.92 24.62 24.06
C LYS A 2 14.86 23.88 22.73
N LYS A 3 15.47 22.67 22.66
CA LYS A 3 15.26 21.71 21.58
C LYS A 3 13.90 21.05 21.78
N ILE A 4 13.06 21.13 20.78
CA ILE A 4 11.77 20.44 20.74
C ILE A 4 12.04 19.05 20.20
N PHE A 5 11.95 18.04 21.07
CA PHE A 5 11.87 16.65 20.66
C PHE A 5 10.46 16.35 20.20
N SER A 6 10.29 15.97 18.95
CA SER A 6 9.05 15.41 18.45
C SER A 6 9.04 13.91 18.76
N SER A 7 8.33 13.54 19.83
CA SER A 7 8.06 12.14 20.15
C SER A 7 6.89 11.65 19.30
N ILE A 8 7.13 10.71 18.42
CA ILE A 8 6.05 9.92 17.80
C ILE A 8 5.63 8.88 18.83
N VAL A 9 4.50 9.11 19.48
CA VAL A 9 3.83 8.14 20.34
C VAL A 9 2.95 7.27 19.46
N LEU A 10 3.34 6.02 19.28
CA LEU A 10 2.50 5.00 18.67
C LEU A 10 1.49 4.52 19.73
N THR A 11 0.26 4.98 19.66
CA THR A 11 -0.83 4.54 20.53
C THR A 11 -1.36 3.19 20.05
N LEU A 12 -1.08 2.16 20.82
CA LEU A 12 -1.68 0.83 20.69
C LEU A 12 -3.06 0.86 21.37
N ALA A 13 -4.13 0.96 20.60
CA ALA A 13 -5.48 0.82 21.11
C ALA A 13 -5.83 -0.66 21.26
N MET A 14 -5.87 -1.15 22.51
CA MET A 14 -6.56 -2.40 22.84
C MET A 14 -8.05 -2.16 22.82
N VAL A 15 -8.73 -2.80 21.89
CA VAL A 15 -10.19 -3.01 21.99
C VAL A 15 -10.41 -4.45 22.37
N SER A 16 -10.82 -4.65 23.64
CA SER A 16 -11.38 -5.90 24.10
C SER A 16 -12.87 -5.93 23.74
N SER A 17 -13.30 -6.83 22.89
CA SER A 17 -14.69 -7.22 22.81
C SER A 17 -14.80 -8.73 22.67
N PHE A 18 -15.52 -9.29 23.64
CA PHE A 18 -15.93 -10.67 23.73
C PHE A 18 -16.93 -11.02 22.61
N MET A 19 -16.77 -12.16 22.01
CA MET A 19 -17.75 -13.26 21.96
C MET A 19 -17.75 -14.05 20.66
N ALA A 20 -17.88 -15.32 20.92
CA ALA A 20 -18.45 -16.39 20.11
C ALA A 20 -17.50 -17.15 19.18
N CYS A 21 -17.25 -18.36 19.65
CA CYS A 21 -16.65 -19.47 18.93
C CYS A 21 -17.26 -19.70 17.56
N GLN A 22 -16.46 -19.56 16.53
CA GLN A 22 -16.37 -20.50 15.44
C GLN A 22 -14.88 -20.70 15.20
N GLU A 23 -14.47 -21.97 15.23
CA GLU A 23 -13.12 -22.37 14.90
C GLU A 23 -12.80 -22.00 13.44
N TYR A 24 -12.45 -20.76 13.23
CA TYR A 24 -11.67 -20.37 12.06
C TYR A 24 -10.24 -20.72 12.42
N LYS A 25 -9.66 -21.71 11.76
CA LYS A 25 -8.22 -21.85 11.73
C LYS A 25 -7.69 -20.56 11.12
N ILE A 26 -7.30 -19.63 11.97
CA ILE A 26 -6.44 -18.54 11.57
C ILE A 26 -5.14 -19.22 11.21
N ASP A 27 -4.87 -19.32 9.91
CA ASP A 27 -3.50 -19.52 9.46
C ASP A 27 -2.66 -18.49 10.21
N SER A 28 -1.65 -18.98 10.89
CA SER A 28 -0.72 -18.19 11.67
C SER A 28 -0.43 -16.90 10.91
N GLN A 29 -0.74 -15.76 11.52
CA GLN A 29 -0.22 -14.50 10.98
C GLN A 29 1.28 -14.74 10.73
N PRO A 30 1.78 -14.38 9.55
CA PRO A 30 3.20 -14.49 9.31
C PRO A 30 3.90 -13.73 10.43
N GLU A 31 4.82 -14.39 11.10
CA GLU A 31 5.67 -13.74 12.10
C GLU A 31 6.23 -12.48 11.48
N ALA A 32 6.17 -11.37 12.22
CA ALA A 32 6.74 -10.13 11.74
C ALA A 32 8.18 -10.39 11.30
N PRO A 33 8.58 -9.92 10.12
CA PRO A 33 9.94 -10.15 9.65
C PRO A 33 10.93 -9.67 10.70
N LEU A 34 12.00 -10.41 10.88
CA LEU A 34 13.06 -10.02 11.80
C LEU A 34 13.62 -8.68 11.34
N ALA A 35 13.74 -7.75 12.27
CA ALA A 35 14.14 -6.38 11.98
C ALA A 35 15.18 -5.89 12.99
N LEU A 36 16.13 -5.13 12.47
CA LEU A 36 17.10 -4.36 13.23
C LEU A 36 17.01 -2.90 12.76
N GLN A 37 16.87 -1.99 13.71
CA GLN A 37 16.93 -0.54 13.48
C GLN A 37 17.93 0.08 14.44
N VAL A 38 18.77 0.93 13.90
CA VAL A 38 19.78 1.68 14.65
C VAL A 38 19.68 3.15 14.25
N ASP A 39 19.51 4.05 15.19
CA ASP A 39 19.42 5.49 14.94
C ASP A 39 20.77 6.21 15.01
N ALA A 40 21.86 5.45 14.89
CA ALA A 40 23.20 5.99 14.87
C ALA A 40 23.53 6.70 13.56
N GLN A 41 24.48 7.62 13.61
CA GLN A 41 25.15 8.13 12.41
C GLN A 41 26.09 7.05 11.86
N ASP A 42 26.32 7.05 10.55
CA ASP A 42 27.25 6.11 9.92
C ASP A 42 28.70 6.32 10.39
N THR A 43 29.04 7.58 10.74
CA THR A 43 30.37 7.95 11.23
C THR A 43 30.28 8.99 12.33
N TYR A 44 30.97 8.72 13.42
CA TYR A 44 31.21 9.65 14.52
C TYR A 44 32.67 10.07 14.56
N THR A 45 32.88 11.31 14.93
CA THR A 45 34.22 11.85 15.09
C THR A 45 34.43 12.36 16.48
N LEU A 46 35.55 12.01 17.05
CA LEU A 46 35.92 12.30 18.41
C LEU A 46 37.23 13.10 18.47
N LEU A 47 37.31 13.95 19.51
CA LEU A 47 38.57 14.60 19.86
C LEU A 47 39.59 13.52 20.39
N ALA A 48 40.86 13.83 20.28
CA ALA A 48 41.93 12.98 20.76
C ALA A 48 41.84 12.81 22.27
N THR A 49 41.57 13.89 23.02
CA THR A 49 41.51 13.91 24.49
C THR A 49 40.10 14.33 24.94
N SER A 50 39.65 13.72 26.06
CA SER A 50 38.31 13.94 26.61
C SER A 50 37.20 13.79 25.57
N PRO A 51 37.16 12.68 24.83
CA PRO A 51 36.20 12.50 23.77
C PRO A 51 34.77 12.53 24.31
N SER A 52 33.87 13.12 23.55
CA SER A 52 32.45 13.11 23.89
C SER A 52 31.88 11.71 23.85
N GLN A 53 30.98 11.40 24.74
CA GLN A 53 30.21 10.16 24.70
C GLN A 53 29.33 10.12 23.43
N ILE A 54 29.34 8.97 22.75
CA ILE A 54 28.41 8.70 21.66
C ILE A 54 27.19 7.97 22.23
N VAL A 55 25.99 8.45 21.89
CA VAL A 55 24.73 7.85 22.34
C VAL A 55 23.86 7.63 21.13
N PHE A 56 23.32 6.40 20.99
CA PHE A 56 22.34 6.04 19.97
C PHE A 56 21.43 4.91 20.46
N ASN A 57 20.36 4.63 19.73
CA ASN A 57 19.42 3.58 20.11
C ASN A 57 19.48 2.41 19.14
N VAL A 58 19.33 1.21 19.70
CA VAL A 58 19.12 -0.03 18.95
C VAL A 58 17.74 -0.58 19.27
N SER A 59 16.97 -0.86 18.25
CA SER A 59 15.67 -1.53 18.32
C SER A 59 15.67 -2.75 17.43
N ALA A 60 15.37 -3.92 18.00
CA ALA A 60 15.25 -5.16 17.26
C ALA A 60 14.18 -6.07 17.88
N ASN A 61 13.53 -6.87 17.04
CA ASN A 61 12.56 -7.88 17.48
C ASN A 61 13.18 -9.28 17.67
N THR A 62 14.48 -9.35 17.71
CA THR A 62 15.31 -10.56 17.91
C THR A 62 16.55 -10.18 18.74
N PRO A 63 17.25 -11.13 19.39
CA PRO A 63 18.50 -10.83 20.10
C PRO A 63 19.51 -10.14 19.19
N TRP A 64 20.19 -9.15 19.71
CA TRP A 64 21.22 -8.41 18.98
C TRP A 64 22.52 -8.28 19.77
N THR A 65 23.61 -8.03 19.05
CA THR A 65 24.94 -7.77 19.58
C THR A 65 25.59 -6.58 18.89
N ILE A 66 26.49 -5.91 19.62
CA ILE A 66 27.41 -4.90 19.09
C ILE A 66 28.83 -5.37 19.33
N GLU A 67 29.59 -5.51 18.26
CA GLU A 67 31.01 -5.85 18.33
C GLU A 67 31.83 -4.63 17.94
N SER A 68 32.86 -4.33 18.74
CA SER A 68 33.89 -3.36 18.42
C SER A 68 35.14 -4.07 17.96
N ASP A 69 35.73 -3.64 16.85
CA ASP A 69 37.01 -4.14 16.37
C ASP A 69 38.22 -3.59 17.18
N GLN A 70 37.96 -2.65 18.12
CA GLN A 70 38.97 -1.97 18.89
C GLN A 70 38.68 -1.98 20.39
N GLN A 71 39.69 -2.28 21.20
CA GLN A 71 39.54 -2.33 22.66
C GLN A 71 39.34 -0.95 23.31
N TRP A 72 39.82 0.12 22.68
CA TRP A 72 39.67 1.50 23.15
C TRP A 72 38.28 2.10 22.94
N CYS A 73 37.39 1.39 22.25
CA CYS A 73 36.04 1.82 21.90
C CYS A 73 35.01 0.80 22.39
N VAL A 74 34.31 1.11 23.47
CA VAL A 74 33.50 0.15 24.21
C VAL A 74 32.02 0.56 24.21
N PRO A 75 31.16 -0.15 23.50
CA PRO A 75 29.70 0.05 23.57
C PRO A 75 29.12 -0.60 24.85
N SER A 76 28.13 0.05 25.46
CA SER A 76 27.41 -0.49 26.61
C SER A 76 25.96 -0.11 26.62
N PRO A 77 24.98 -1.06 26.66
CA PRO A 77 25.20 -2.51 26.60
C PRO A 77 25.68 -2.95 25.21
N ALA A 78 26.46 -4.05 25.17
CA ALA A 78 26.96 -4.62 23.93
C ALA A 78 26.05 -5.72 23.33
N MET A 79 25.01 -6.11 24.05
CA MET A 79 24.03 -7.11 23.62
C MET A 79 22.71 -6.98 24.35
N SER A 80 21.66 -7.51 23.75
CA SER A 80 20.37 -7.73 24.40
C SER A 80 19.78 -9.05 23.96
N ALA A 81 19.29 -9.83 24.93
CA ALA A 81 18.47 -11.00 24.65
C ALA A 81 16.98 -10.68 24.47
N ALA A 82 16.58 -9.46 24.79
CA ALA A 82 15.18 -9.03 24.72
C ALA A 82 14.81 -8.54 23.32
N SER A 83 13.71 -9.05 22.80
CA SER A 83 13.08 -8.53 21.58
C SER A 83 12.22 -7.31 21.87
N ALA A 84 12.06 -6.45 20.89
CA ALA A 84 11.09 -5.35 20.86
C ALA A 84 11.26 -4.21 21.88
N LEU A 85 12.42 -4.04 22.48
CA LEU A 85 12.74 -2.87 23.30
C LEU A 85 13.79 -2.00 22.63
N VAL A 86 13.61 -0.70 22.72
CA VAL A 86 14.65 0.27 22.36
C VAL A 86 15.69 0.28 23.48
N SER A 87 16.93 0.02 23.13
CA SER A 87 18.06 0.08 24.05
C SER A 87 18.92 1.28 23.73
N GLU A 88 19.12 2.16 24.69
CA GLU A 88 20.10 3.24 24.57
C GLU A 88 21.51 2.66 24.75
N ILE A 89 22.36 2.93 23.79
CA ILE A 89 23.76 2.49 23.75
C ILE A 89 24.62 3.72 24.04
N ILE A 90 25.50 3.56 25.02
CA ILE A 90 26.52 4.55 25.31
C ILE A 90 27.86 3.96 24.89
N VAL A 91 28.57 4.64 23.98
CA VAL A 91 29.92 4.24 23.60
C VAL A 91 30.92 5.13 24.30
N THR A 92 31.82 4.51 25.01
CA THR A 92 32.94 5.17 25.71
C THR A 92 34.24 4.87 24.97
N THR A 93 35.12 5.86 24.90
CA THR A 93 36.40 5.74 24.22
C THR A 93 37.53 6.28 25.13
N GLU A 94 38.71 5.68 25.00
CA GLU A 94 39.91 6.16 25.66
C GLU A 94 40.54 7.34 24.88
N ASP A 95 41.36 8.17 25.57
CA ASP A 95 42.13 9.22 24.90
C ASP A 95 43.09 8.63 23.88
N ASN A 96 43.17 9.26 22.73
CA ASN A 96 44.17 8.94 21.72
C ASN A 96 45.45 9.76 21.98
N ASN A 97 46.46 9.15 22.53
CA ASN A 97 47.74 9.80 22.81
C ASN A 97 48.74 9.69 21.64
N ASP A 98 48.35 9.03 20.55
CA ASP A 98 49.23 8.82 19.39
C ASP A 98 49.19 10.05 18.45
N ARG A 99 50.21 10.13 17.60
CA ARG A 99 50.35 11.17 16.57
C ARG A 99 49.51 10.89 15.31
N THR A 100 48.81 9.77 15.28
CA THR A 100 47.94 9.36 14.19
C THR A 100 46.50 9.25 14.68
N SER A 101 45.56 9.63 13.85
CA SER A 101 44.15 9.34 14.09
C SER A 101 43.95 7.80 14.13
N ARG A 102 42.93 7.37 14.83
CA ARG A 102 42.58 5.95 14.90
C ARG A 102 41.11 5.74 14.62
N THR A 103 40.80 4.57 14.11
CA THR A 103 39.42 4.23 13.72
C THR A 103 39.00 2.97 14.46
N ALA A 104 37.76 2.97 14.91
CA ALA A 104 37.06 1.79 15.38
C ALA A 104 35.80 1.56 14.57
N THR A 105 35.45 0.30 14.38
CA THR A 105 34.22 -0.12 13.70
C THR A 105 33.34 -0.86 14.72
N LEU A 106 32.13 -0.35 14.92
CA LEU A 106 31.09 -1.06 15.64
C LEU A 106 30.18 -1.75 14.62
N THR A 107 29.98 -3.05 14.79
CA THR A 107 29.05 -3.84 13.98
C THR A 107 27.86 -4.26 14.83
N VAL A 108 26.69 -3.75 14.50
CA VAL A 108 25.41 -4.12 15.15
C VAL A 108 24.76 -5.19 14.31
N SER A 109 24.56 -6.36 14.91
CA SER A 109 23.98 -7.53 14.24
C SER A 109 22.81 -8.06 15.06
N ALA A 110 21.80 -8.60 14.40
CA ALA A 110 20.68 -9.24 15.07
C ALA A 110 20.44 -10.65 14.52
N GLU A 111 20.06 -11.57 15.39
CA GLU A 111 19.90 -12.97 15.04
C GLU A 111 18.84 -13.15 13.95
N GLY A 112 19.20 -13.79 12.83
CA GLY A 112 18.31 -14.04 11.71
C GLY A 112 18.07 -12.84 10.79
N VAL A 113 18.65 -11.67 11.06
CA VAL A 113 18.66 -10.52 10.16
C VAL A 113 19.93 -10.58 9.31
N ALA A 114 19.75 -10.57 7.98
CA ALA A 114 20.88 -10.77 7.06
C ALA A 114 21.83 -9.57 6.98
N GLU A 115 21.34 -8.37 7.23
CA GLU A 115 22.10 -7.13 7.15
C GLU A 115 22.46 -6.65 8.55
N SER A 116 23.75 -6.34 8.77
CA SER A 116 24.26 -5.68 9.96
C SER A 116 24.44 -4.19 9.71
N VAL A 117 24.32 -3.38 10.75
CA VAL A 117 24.62 -1.95 10.70
C VAL A 117 26.05 -1.72 11.14
N VAL A 118 26.79 -1.01 10.33
CA VAL A 118 28.21 -0.69 10.59
C VAL A 118 28.32 0.79 10.93
N ILE A 119 28.95 1.09 12.09
CA ILE A 119 29.17 2.45 12.58
C ILE A 119 30.67 2.65 12.69
N THR A 120 31.17 3.68 12.03
CA THR A 120 32.60 4.04 12.07
C THR A 120 32.85 5.12 13.12
N ILE A 121 33.86 4.95 13.96
CA ILE A 121 34.29 5.93 14.94
C ILE A 121 35.71 6.32 14.64
N VAL A 122 35.92 7.58 14.29
CA VAL A 122 37.22 8.15 13.99
C VAL A 122 37.62 9.06 15.13
N GLN A 123 38.75 8.79 15.77
CA GLN A 123 39.30 9.62 16.83
C GLN A 123 40.56 10.33 16.35
N ALA A 124 40.57 11.65 16.47
CA ALA A 124 41.68 12.50 16.07
C ALA A 124 43.00 12.14 16.81
N SER A 125 44.13 12.52 16.25
CA SER A 125 45.42 12.47 16.90
C SER A 125 45.63 13.63 17.87
N LYS A 126 46.35 13.42 18.94
CA LYS A 126 46.54 14.43 20.02
C LYS A 126 47.28 15.70 19.59
N GLU A 127 48.10 15.63 18.57
CA GLU A 127 49.09 16.68 18.32
C GLU A 127 49.04 17.30 16.91
N ASN A 128 48.14 16.86 15.98
CA ASN A 128 48.25 17.25 14.60
C ASN A 128 46.99 17.94 14.03
N LEU A 129 45.84 17.30 14.09
CA LEU A 129 44.63 17.78 13.42
C LEU A 129 43.39 17.48 14.23
N VAL A 130 42.61 18.51 14.55
CA VAL A 130 41.26 18.37 15.07
C VAL A 130 40.29 19.06 14.12
N VAL A 131 39.28 18.35 13.68
CA VAL A 131 38.21 18.90 12.86
C VAL A 131 36.90 18.71 13.64
N ILE A 132 36.17 19.81 13.84
CA ILE A 132 34.81 19.79 14.33
C ILE A 132 33.92 19.88 13.09
N PRO A 133 33.39 18.76 12.61
CA PRO A 133 32.67 18.74 11.35
C PRO A 133 31.30 19.40 11.45
N TYR A 134 30.76 19.74 10.31
CA TYR A 134 29.35 20.02 10.17
C TYR A 134 28.57 18.71 10.37
N ASP A 135 27.62 18.69 11.28
CA ASP A 135 26.79 17.52 11.63
C ASP A 135 25.35 17.61 11.10
N GLY A 136 25.07 18.61 10.28
CA GLY A 136 23.75 18.83 9.72
C GLY A 136 23.59 18.32 8.29
N THR A 137 22.36 18.44 7.79
CA THR A 137 22.04 18.25 6.39
C THR A 137 21.76 19.59 5.73
N VAL A 138 22.38 19.84 4.58
CA VAL A 138 22.11 21.04 3.78
C VAL A 138 20.76 20.88 3.10
N GLY A 139 19.91 21.90 3.15
CA GLY A 139 18.60 21.89 2.50
C GLY A 139 18.70 21.86 0.96
N THR A 140 17.58 21.58 0.31
CA THR A 140 17.45 21.59 -1.17
C THR A 140 17.83 22.91 -1.79
N ASP A 141 17.51 24.02 -1.13
CA ASP A 141 17.80 25.36 -1.66
C ASP A 141 19.30 25.72 -1.60
N GLY A 142 20.12 24.83 -1.04
CA GLY A 142 21.52 25.09 -0.79
C GLY A 142 21.71 25.99 0.43
N GLY A 143 22.77 26.80 0.41
CA GLY A 143 23.12 27.69 1.50
C GLY A 143 24.56 27.54 1.95
N THR A 144 24.86 27.96 3.15
CA THR A 144 26.21 27.88 3.71
C THR A 144 26.19 27.03 4.98
N PHE A 145 27.26 26.26 5.16
CA PHE A 145 27.56 25.65 6.44
C PHE A 145 29.01 25.91 6.80
N SER A 146 29.35 25.78 8.06
CA SER A 146 30.71 25.98 8.54
C SER A 146 31.16 24.79 9.37
N PHE A 147 32.45 24.56 9.37
CA PHE A 147 33.13 23.61 10.25
C PHE A 147 34.44 24.22 10.76
N THR A 148 35.00 23.66 11.79
CA THR A 148 36.15 24.21 12.47
C THR A 148 37.37 23.31 12.33
N ILE A 149 38.52 23.89 12.05
CA ILE A 149 39.80 23.22 12.00
C ILE A 149 40.70 23.80 13.11
N VAL A 150 41.31 22.93 13.89
CA VAL A 150 42.42 23.26 14.80
C VAL A 150 43.60 22.43 14.32
N SER A 151 44.62 23.07 13.81
CA SER A 151 45.83 22.40 13.36
C SER A 151 47.07 23.22 13.62
N ASN A 152 48.10 22.61 14.16
CA ASN A 152 49.42 23.23 14.34
C ASN A 152 50.34 22.99 13.16
N LYS A 153 49.80 22.39 12.06
CA LYS A 153 50.49 22.12 10.82
C LYS A 153 49.73 22.70 9.61
N PRO A 154 50.39 23.00 8.52
CA PRO A 154 49.71 23.35 7.29
C PRO A 154 48.67 22.27 6.91
N TRP A 155 47.51 22.72 6.51
CA TRP A 155 46.40 21.85 6.13
C TRP A 155 45.81 22.27 4.79
N GLU A 156 45.16 21.30 4.12
CA GLU A 156 44.36 21.56 2.92
C GLU A 156 43.06 20.79 2.96
N ILE A 157 42.08 21.27 2.21
CA ILE A 157 40.74 20.65 2.12
C ILE A 157 40.54 20.11 0.71
N ILE A 158 40.18 18.83 0.63
CA ILE A 158 39.91 18.13 -0.62
C ILE A 158 38.42 17.75 -0.66
N PRO A 159 37.61 18.42 -1.51
CA PRO A 159 36.26 18.02 -1.74
C PRO A 159 36.17 16.86 -2.73
N SER A 160 35.37 15.83 -2.42
CA SER A 160 35.18 14.69 -3.32
C SER A 160 34.26 14.99 -4.51
N THR A 161 33.45 16.05 -4.41
CA THR A 161 32.44 16.41 -5.42
C THR A 161 32.35 17.91 -5.63
N ALA A 162 31.86 18.29 -6.82
CA ALA A 162 31.80 19.71 -7.22
C ALA A 162 30.81 20.53 -6.37
N PHE A 163 29.72 19.92 -5.85
CA PHE A 163 28.69 20.68 -5.11
C PHE A 163 29.17 21.21 -3.75
N ILE A 164 30.27 20.68 -3.21
CA ILE A 164 30.92 21.12 -1.97
C ILE A 164 32.30 21.74 -2.22
N SER A 165 32.62 22.14 -3.45
CA SER A 165 33.92 22.67 -3.82
C SER A 165 34.08 24.19 -3.63
N ASN A 166 32.99 24.91 -3.38
CA ASN A 166 33.02 26.35 -3.13
C ASN A 166 33.28 26.63 -1.64
N ILE A 167 34.55 26.61 -1.29
CA ILE A 167 35.09 26.73 0.06
C ILE A 167 35.84 28.05 0.15
N ASP A 168 35.58 28.85 1.18
CA ASP A 168 36.15 30.16 1.41
C ASP A 168 37.69 30.10 1.67
N LYS A 169 38.10 29.04 2.41
CA LYS A 169 39.51 28.75 2.69
C LYS A 169 39.78 27.29 2.38
N LYS A 170 40.59 27.03 1.35
CA LYS A 170 40.94 25.64 0.96
C LYS A 170 42.21 25.13 1.62
N SER A 171 43.00 26.01 2.26
CA SER A 171 44.22 25.65 2.98
C SER A 171 44.53 26.69 4.07
N GLY A 172 45.33 26.30 5.03
CA GLY A 172 45.88 27.16 6.09
C GLY A 172 47.28 26.70 6.47
N GLU A 173 48.07 27.65 7.04
CA GLU A 173 49.47 27.37 7.45
C GLU A 173 49.60 26.63 8.78
N GLY A 174 48.48 26.42 9.48
CA GLY A 174 48.47 25.96 10.85
C GLY A 174 48.66 27.12 11.86
N LYS A 175 48.14 26.94 13.05
CA LYS A 175 48.19 27.89 14.16
C LYS A 175 48.56 27.20 15.44
N GLU A 176 48.74 27.98 16.53
CA GLU A 176 48.95 27.39 17.84
C GLU A 176 47.78 26.49 18.28
N GLU A 177 48.04 25.52 19.12
CA GLU A 177 47.16 24.37 19.45
C GLU A 177 45.74 24.68 19.90
N THR A 178 45.39 25.94 20.16
CA THR A 178 44.08 26.36 20.63
C THR A 178 43.36 27.34 19.70
N GLU A 179 43.96 27.72 18.58
CA GLU A 179 43.31 28.66 17.65
C GLU A 179 42.45 27.90 16.63
N GLU A 180 41.16 28.16 16.70
CA GLU A 180 40.16 27.64 15.77
C GLU A 180 40.16 28.44 14.47
N GLU A 181 40.16 27.71 13.36
CA GLU A 181 39.87 28.29 12.04
C GLU A 181 38.53 27.81 11.55
N VAL A 182 37.60 28.75 11.38
CA VAL A 182 36.29 28.48 10.81
C VAL A 182 36.38 28.51 9.28
N VAL A 183 35.92 27.46 8.66
CA VAL A 183 35.81 27.31 7.20
C VAL A 183 34.36 27.29 6.82
N THR A 184 33.99 28.10 5.81
CA THR A 184 32.64 28.17 5.29
C THR A 184 32.56 27.56 3.90
N VAL A 185 31.58 26.69 3.70
CA VAL A 185 31.29 26.06 2.43
C VAL A 185 29.95 26.57 1.91
N THR A 186 29.94 27.02 0.66
CA THR A 186 28.70 27.42 -0.02
C THR A 186 28.26 26.29 -0.94
N VAL A 187 27.06 25.84 -0.72
CA VAL A 187 26.45 24.72 -1.46
C VAL A 187 25.34 25.27 -2.35
N PRO A 188 25.37 25.00 -3.67
CA PRO A 188 24.30 25.41 -4.58
C PRO A 188 23.03 24.60 -4.35
N ALA A 189 21.90 25.11 -4.82
CA ALA A 189 20.64 24.38 -4.80
C ALA A 189 20.77 22.98 -5.45
N ASN A 190 20.07 22.02 -4.89
CA ASN A 190 20.00 20.65 -5.40
C ASN A 190 18.65 20.42 -6.08
N THR A 191 18.66 20.33 -7.39
CA THR A 191 17.47 20.05 -8.21
C THR A 191 17.27 18.56 -8.49
N GLY A 192 18.11 17.70 -7.92
CA GLY A 192 18.07 16.25 -8.09
C GLY A 192 17.78 15.51 -6.79
N SER A 193 18.06 14.24 -6.78
CA SER A 193 17.96 13.39 -5.57
C SER A 193 18.96 13.84 -4.50
N THR A 194 18.76 13.36 -3.25
CA THR A 194 19.72 13.55 -2.17
C THR A 194 21.11 13.16 -2.63
N ARG A 195 22.08 14.05 -2.42
CA ARG A 195 23.46 13.83 -2.81
C ARG A 195 24.40 13.92 -1.62
N ARG A 196 25.48 13.20 -1.73
CA ARG A 196 26.49 13.05 -0.70
C ARG A 196 27.86 13.41 -1.25
N GLY A 197 28.68 13.97 -0.42
CA GLY A 197 30.06 14.28 -0.76
C GLY A 197 30.89 14.25 0.52
N THR A 198 32.18 14.04 0.36
CA THR A 198 33.13 14.00 1.47
C THR A 198 34.06 15.20 1.39
N LEU A 199 34.25 15.87 2.50
CA LEU A 199 35.33 16.83 2.70
C LEU A 199 36.43 16.14 3.49
N THR A 200 37.63 16.14 2.93
CA THR A 200 38.82 15.64 3.62
C THR A 200 39.72 16.83 3.97
N VAL A 201 39.99 16.98 5.25
CA VAL A 201 41.02 17.90 5.74
C VAL A 201 42.26 17.09 5.99
N GLN A 202 43.40 17.45 5.36
CA GLN A 202 44.62 16.69 5.53
C GLN A 202 45.80 17.62 5.88
N THR A 203 46.73 17.08 6.61
CA THR A 203 48.05 17.62 6.91
C THR A 203 49.10 16.68 6.32
N GLU A 204 50.37 16.94 6.55
CA GLU A 204 51.48 16.02 6.17
C GLU A 204 51.35 14.68 6.93
N TYR A 205 50.78 14.67 8.14
CA TYR A 205 50.83 13.50 9.06
C TYR A 205 49.48 12.87 9.34
N ASP A 206 48.39 13.61 9.10
CA ASP A 206 47.04 13.13 9.45
C ASP A 206 45.99 13.64 8.46
N SER A 207 44.87 12.93 8.40
CA SER A 207 43.74 13.33 7.61
C SER A 207 42.42 13.01 8.30
N TYR A 208 41.48 13.90 8.14
CA TYR A 208 40.13 13.75 8.67
C TYR A 208 39.10 13.96 7.58
N SER A 209 38.19 13.00 7.44
CA SER A 209 37.14 13.07 6.44
C SER A 209 35.76 13.02 7.09
N PHE A 210 34.86 13.85 6.61
CA PHE A 210 33.46 13.81 7.00
C PHE A 210 32.54 13.95 5.80
N GLU A 211 31.36 13.35 5.92
CA GLU A 211 30.37 13.41 4.87
C GLU A 211 29.52 14.69 4.97
N VAL A 212 29.19 15.25 3.84
CA VAL A 212 28.22 16.33 3.69
C VAL A 212 27.05 15.79 2.89
N VAL A 213 25.87 15.80 3.51
CA VAL A 213 24.62 15.38 2.88
C VAL A 213 23.84 16.63 2.48
N GLN A 214 23.41 16.69 1.23
CA GLN A 214 22.44 17.68 0.81
C GLN A 214 21.15 16.98 0.42
N SER A 215 20.06 17.41 1.05
CA SER A 215 18.72 16.92 0.73
C SER A 215 18.42 17.12 -0.75
N GLY A 216 17.84 16.11 -1.33
CA GLY A 216 17.19 16.22 -2.61
C GLY A 216 15.79 16.81 -2.48
N PHE A 217 15.10 16.86 -3.59
CA PHE A 217 13.67 17.17 -3.56
C PHE A 217 12.91 16.04 -2.80
N LEU A 218 11.87 16.47 -2.14
CA LEU A 218 10.94 15.56 -1.47
C LEU A 218 9.66 15.50 -2.32
N LEU A 219 9.22 14.31 -2.65
CA LEU A 219 7.93 14.08 -3.29
C LEU A 219 7.45 12.68 -2.93
N GLU A 220 6.62 12.60 -1.90
CA GLU A 220 6.08 11.33 -1.40
C GLU A 220 4.68 11.53 -0.80
N LEU A 221 3.93 10.46 -0.67
CA LEU A 221 2.64 10.47 0.01
C LEU A 221 2.80 10.17 1.50
N ALA A 222 2.21 11.01 2.35
CA ALA A 222 2.23 10.83 3.78
C ALA A 222 1.51 9.52 4.17
N GLY A 223 2.13 8.74 5.07
CA GLY A 223 1.52 7.52 5.61
C GLY A 223 1.40 6.34 4.63
N VAL A 224 1.88 6.47 3.40
CA VAL A 224 1.94 5.35 2.46
C VAL A 224 3.25 4.57 2.72
N PRO A 225 3.20 3.22 2.80
CA PRO A 225 4.39 2.41 3.01
C PRO A 225 5.45 2.60 1.92
N SER A 226 6.70 2.29 2.21
CA SER A 226 7.82 2.35 1.25
C SER A 226 7.66 1.44 0.02
N THR A 227 6.71 0.51 0.06
CA THR A 227 6.30 -0.29 -1.10
C THR A 227 5.48 0.51 -2.12
N ASN A 228 5.08 1.75 -1.78
CA ASN A 228 4.21 2.61 -2.58
C ASN A 228 2.85 1.96 -2.92
N VAL A 229 2.36 1.05 -2.09
CA VAL A 229 1.06 0.40 -2.28
C VAL A 229 0.01 1.06 -1.40
N ILE A 230 -1.06 1.51 -2.04
CA ILE A 230 -2.27 2.04 -1.40
C ILE A 230 -3.32 0.93 -1.47
N SER A 231 -3.63 0.34 -0.33
CA SER A 231 -4.74 -0.61 -0.21
C SER A 231 -6.00 0.16 0.15
N LEU A 232 -6.95 0.19 -0.79
CA LEU A 232 -8.22 0.88 -0.57
C LEU A 232 -9.10 0.07 0.37
N GLU A 233 -9.73 0.77 1.30
CA GLU A 233 -10.75 0.18 2.17
C GLU A 233 -12.12 0.14 1.45
N GLY A 234 -13.15 -0.38 2.13
CA GLY A 234 -14.52 -0.34 1.61
C GLY A 234 -14.94 -1.57 0.81
N GLU A 235 -14.21 -2.68 0.95
CA GLU A 235 -14.62 -4.00 0.47
C GLU A 235 -15.01 -4.06 -1.03
N GLY A 236 -14.43 -3.18 -1.85
CA GLY A 236 -14.68 -3.11 -3.28
C GLY A 236 -15.76 -2.13 -3.71
N LEU A 237 -16.42 -1.43 -2.79
CA LEU A 237 -17.31 -0.32 -3.12
C LEU A 237 -16.53 0.85 -3.73
N ALA A 238 -17.25 1.79 -4.33
CA ALA A 238 -16.66 3.07 -4.72
C ALA A 238 -16.11 3.76 -3.46
N THR A 239 -14.86 4.17 -3.50
CA THR A 239 -14.18 4.70 -2.33
C THR A 239 -13.18 5.78 -2.71
N GLU A 240 -12.80 6.57 -1.72
CA GLU A 240 -11.77 7.57 -1.83
C GLU A 240 -10.69 7.37 -0.75
N PHE A 241 -9.46 7.67 -1.12
CA PHE A 241 -8.34 7.74 -0.20
C PHE A 241 -7.71 9.12 -0.33
N ILE A 242 -7.59 9.84 0.79
CA ILE A 242 -7.02 11.19 0.83
C ILE A 242 -5.79 11.18 1.71
N THR A 243 -4.70 11.74 1.21
CA THR A 243 -3.49 11.93 1.99
C THR A 243 -2.75 13.19 1.57
N GLU A 244 -1.86 13.68 2.43
CA GLU A 244 -0.98 14.79 2.11
C GLU A 244 0.17 14.35 1.21
N VAL A 245 0.61 15.26 0.35
CA VAL A 245 1.83 15.12 -0.44
C VAL A 245 2.92 15.89 0.28
N ASN A 246 3.87 15.17 0.85
CA ASN A 246 5.07 15.74 1.42
C ASN A 246 5.99 16.16 0.29
N THR A 247 6.07 17.45 0.05
CA THR A 247 6.88 17.99 -1.03
C THR A 247 7.31 19.42 -0.77
N ASN A 248 8.45 19.77 -1.34
CA ASN A 248 8.94 21.14 -1.45
C ASN A 248 8.84 21.68 -2.90
N LEU A 249 8.15 20.96 -3.78
CA LEU A 249 8.01 21.27 -5.20
C LEU A 249 6.54 21.35 -5.59
N ASP A 250 6.26 22.04 -6.70
CA ASP A 250 4.95 21.93 -7.33
C ASP A 250 4.82 20.56 -8.04
N TRP A 251 3.67 19.92 -7.89
CA TRP A 251 3.48 18.54 -8.29
C TRP A 251 2.19 18.31 -9.07
N LYS A 252 2.14 17.21 -9.77
CA LYS A 252 0.95 16.67 -10.44
C LYS A 252 0.91 15.15 -10.30
N ALA A 253 -0.27 14.59 -10.45
CA ALA A 253 -0.45 13.15 -10.52
C ALA A 253 -1.14 12.77 -11.84
N GLN A 254 -0.82 11.60 -12.37
CA GLN A 254 -1.34 11.11 -13.64
C GLN A 254 -1.69 9.64 -13.53
N VAL A 255 -2.93 9.29 -13.91
CA VAL A 255 -3.36 7.90 -14.05
C VAL A 255 -3.15 7.48 -15.51
N PRO A 256 -2.45 6.36 -15.78
CA PRO A 256 -2.38 5.79 -17.12
C PRO A 256 -3.76 5.49 -17.70
N ALA A 257 -3.92 5.65 -19.00
CA ALA A 257 -5.20 5.48 -19.70
C ALA A 257 -5.85 4.10 -19.44
N GLU A 258 -5.04 3.07 -19.26
CA GLU A 258 -5.50 1.71 -18.99
C GLU A 258 -6.24 1.54 -17.65
N TYR A 259 -6.04 2.47 -16.70
CA TYR A 259 -6.72 2.46 -15.40
C TYR A 259 -7.79 3.54 -15.26
N SER A 260 -7.88 4.48 -16.21
CA SER A 260 -8.73 5.68 -16.11
C SER A 260 -10.24 5.38 -16.07
N ASP A 261 -10.64 4.20 -16.49
CA ASP A 261 -12.05 3.77 -16.42
C ASP A 261 -12.57 3.64 -14.99
N TRP A 262 -11.68 3.40 -14.03
CA TRP A 262 -12.07 3.14 -12.66
C TRP A 262 -11.28 3.90 -11.61
N LEU A 263 -10.07 4.35 -11.94
CA LEU A 263 -9.16 5.05 -11.04
C LEU A 263 -9.01 6.50 -11.51
N ALA A 264 -9.15 7.43 -10.60
CA ALA A 264 -8.85 8.84 -10.83
C ALA A 264 -8.05 9.39 -9.66
N VAL A 265 -7.27 10.43 -9.92
CA VAL A 265 -6.55 11.18 -8.90
C VAL A 265 -6.82 12.66 -9.08
N GLU A 266 -7.08 13.35 -7.99
CA GLU A 266 -7.35 14.78 -7.95
C GLU A 266 -6.41 15.45 -6.95
N ARG A 267 -5.97 16.66 -7.28
CA ARG A 267 -5.18 17.48 -6.36
C ARG A 267 -6.09 18.44 -5.61
N GLU A 268 -6.03 18.40 -4.29
CA GLU A 268 -6.72 19.34 -3.40
C GLU A 268 -5.69 20.10 -2.56
N GLY A 269 -5.19 21.23 -3.10
CA GLY A 269 -4.12 21.99 -2.44
C GLY A 269 -2.82 21.18 -2.35
N ASN A 270 -2.43 20.81 -1.14
CA ASN A 270 -1.25 19.95 -0.89
C ASN A 270 -1.63 18.48 -0.66
N SER A 271 -2.89 18.13 -0.78
CA SER A 271 -3.37 16.74 -0.65
C SER A 271 -3.68 16.15 -2.01
N ILE A 272 -3.58 14.83 -2.10
CA ILE A 272 -4.04 14.03 -3.22
C ILE A 272 -5.26 13.23 -2.78
N LYS A 273 -6.26 13.20 -3.65
CA LYS A 273 -7.46 12.39 -3.51
C LYS A 273 -7.44 11.30 -4.58
N VAL A 274 -7.36 10.07 -4.15
CA VAL A 274 -7.42 8.89 -5.02
C VAL A 274 -8.84 8.37 -5.00
N LEU A 275 -9.47 8.32 -6.15
CA LEU A 275 -10.87 7.93 -6.34
C LEU A 275 -10.94 6.60 -7.07
N ALA A 276 -11.67 5.65 -6.54
CA ALA A 276 -11.91 4.39 -7.20
C ALA A 276 -13.41 4.11 -7.32
N LYS A 277 -13.86 3.77 -8.53
CA LYS A 277 -15.20 3.25 -8.75
C LYS A 277 -15.33 1.84 -8.15
N MET A 278 -16.55 1.39 -7.94
CA MET A 278 -16.83 0.02 -7.45
C MET A 278 -16.03 -1.03 -8.24
N ASN A 279 -15.42 -1.95 -7.54
CA ASN A 279 -14.76 -3.10 -8.15
C ASN A 279 -15.80 -4.17 -8.52
N ASN A 280 -16.19 -4.19 -9.76
CA ASN A 280 -17.14 -5.17 -10.31
C ASN A 280 -16.49 -6.46 -10.82
N ARG A 281 -15.16 -6.60 -10.69
CA ARG A 281 -14.43 -7.81 -11.02
C ARG A 281 -14.57 -8.83 -9.87
N MET A 282 -14.27 -10.08 -10.18
CA MET A 282 -14.30 -11.16 -9.19
C MET A 282 -12.99 -11.29 -8.40
N THR A 283 -12.00 -10.47 -8.72
CA THR A 283 -10.66 -10.46 -8.09
C THR A 283 -10.29 -9.08 -7.60
N VAL A 284 -9.26 -8.99 -6.79
CA VAL A 284 -8.63 -7.71 -6.40
C VAL A 284 -8.26 -6.94 -7.67
N ARG A 285 -8.64 -5.68 -7.74
CA ARG A 285 -8.30 -4.81 -8.85
C ARG A 285 -7.04 -4.03 -8.52
N LYS A 286 -6.09 -4.05 -9.45
CA LYS A 286 -4.80 -3.37 -9.30
C LYS A 286 -4.65 -2.31 -10.36
N GLY A 287 -4.11 -1.17 -9.96
CA GLY A 287 -3.80 -0.05 -10.85
C GLY A 287 -2.65 0.75 -10.30
N GLN A 288 -2.34 1.83 -10.96
CA GLN A 288 -1.25 2.71 -10.54
C GLN A 288 -1.48 4.14 -11.03
N PHE A 289 -0.78 5.05 -10.40
CA PHE A 289 -0.62 6.42 -10.89
C PHE A 289 0.81 6.91 -10.66
N LEU A 290 1.21 7.88 -11.45
CA LEU A 290 2.50 8.54 -11.35
C LEU A 290 2.33 9.87 -10.60
N LEU A 291 3.05 10.05 -9.51
CA LEU A 291 3.23 11.32 -8.83
C LEU A 291 4.53 11.94 -9.33
N THR A 292 4.48 13.12 -9.93
CA THR A 292 5.65 13.77 -10.52
C THR A 292 5.62 15.28 -10.31
N THR A 293 6.70 15.95 -10.61
CA THR A 293 6.77 17.41 -10.54
C THR A 293 5.94 18.05 -11.66
N ALA A 294 5.30 19.18 -11.35
CA ALA A 294 4.51 19.93 -12.34
C ALA A 294 5.38 20.40 -13.53
N THR A 295 6.59 20.87 -13.22
CA THR A 295 7.63 21.17 -14.21
C THR A 295 8.58 20.00 -14.30
N PRO A 296 8.87 19.47 -15.51
CA PRO A 296 9.82 18.39 -15.68
C PRO A 296 11.19 18.71 -15.08
N MET A 297 11.81 17.74 -14.44
CA MET A 297 13.14 17.85 -13.86
C MET A 297 14.05 16.78 -14.48
N ASP A 298 15.23 17.18 -14.89
CA ASP A 298 16.22 16.27 -15.47
C ASP A 298 16.59 15.15 -14.47
N GLY A 299 16.47 13.91 -14.92
CA GLY A 299 16.82 12.74 -14.11
C GLY A 299 15.77 12.31 -13.09
N PHE A 300 14.57 12.92 -13.09
CA PHE A 300 13.46 12.50 -12.24
C PHE A 300 12.17 12.30 -13.05
N GLU A 301 11.74 11.07 -13.19
CA GLU A 301 10.52 10.72 -13.92
C GLU A 301 9.26 10.75 -13.02
N GLY A 302 9.44 10.65 -11.71
CA GLY A 302 8.35 10.60 -10.72
C GLY A 302 8.38 9.33 -9.87
N VAL A 303 7.40 9.23 -8.99
CA VAL A 303 7.18 8.09 -8.10
C VAL A 303 5.90 7.39 -8.52
N VAL A 304 5.99 6.10 -8.80
CA VAL A 304 4.81 5.28 -9.11
C VAL A 304 4.21 4.77 -7.81
N TYR A 305 2.90 5.02 -7.65
CA TYR A 305 2.09 4.48 -6.58
C TYR A 305 1.13 3.44 -7.13
N TYR A 306 1.09 2.29 -6.48
CA TYR A 306 0.19 1.19 -6.82
C TYR A 306 -1.08 1.28 -5.98
N VAL A 307 -2.21 0.98 -6.60
CA VAL A 307 -3.51 1.01 -5.93
C VAL A 307 -4.13 -0.38 -6.01
N GLU A 308 -4.47 -0.94 -4.87
CA GLU A 308 -5.17 -2.22 -4.77
C GLU A 308 -6.56 -1.99 -4.17
N GLN A 309 -7.59 -2.45 -4.89
CA GLN A 309 -8.97 -2.40 -4.44
C GLN A 309 -9.50 -3.82 -4.28
N PRO A 310 -9.87 -4.22 -3.06
CA PRO A 310 -10.41 -5.55 -2.80
C PRO A 310 -11.77 -5.78 -3.48
N THR A 311 -12.21 -7.02 -3.46
CA THR A 311 -13.57 -7.39 -3.83
C THR A 311 -14.10 -8.37 -2.78
N ASN A 312 -14.94 -7.85 -1.88
CA ASN A 312 -15.62 -8.63 -0.85
C ASN A 312 -17.14 -8.51 -0.99
N LEU A 313 -17.59 -8.16 -2.22
CA LEU A 313 -19.00 -7.95 -2.52
C LEU A 313 -19.80 -9.26 -2.57
N PHE A 314 -19.09 -10.40 -2.63
CA PHE A 314 -19.69 -11.70 -2.87
C PHE A 314 -19.26 -12.73 -1.84
N THR A 315 -20.20 -13.61 -1.52
CA THR A 315 -19.96 -14.80 -0.68
C THR A 315 -20.13 -16.04 -1.57
N PHE A 316 -19.18 -16.96 -1.46
CA PHE A 316 -19.23 -18.24 -2.16
C PHE A 316 -19.78 -19.32 -1.22
N GLY A 317 -20.71 -20.12 -1.74
CA GLY A 317 -21.26 -21.25 -0.99
C GLY A 317 -20.19 -22.32 -0.73
N SER A 318 -20.38 -23.11 0.34
CA SER A 318 -19.41 -24.13 0.77
C SER A 318 -19.11 -25.22 -0.26
N ASP A 319 -20.03 -25.46 -1.20
CA ASP A 319 -19.89 -26.48 -2.24
C ASP A 319 -19.58 -25.86 -3.62
N THR A 320 -19.15 -24.61 -3.63
CA THR A 320 -18.71 -23.91 -4.84
C THR A 320 -17.21 -24.07 -5.00
N GLU A 321 -16.78 -24.66 -6.10
CA GLU A 321 -15.39 -24.59 -6.51
C GLU A 321 -15.20 -23.31 -7.32
N ALA A 322 -14.39 -22.36 -6.80
CA ALA A 322 -14.08 -21.10 -7.46
C ALA A 322 -12.59 -21.02 -7.80
N VAL A 323 -12.27 -20.78 -9.06
CA VAL A 323 -10.91 -20.56 -9.54
C VAL A 323 -10.82 -19.16 -10.11
N PHE A 324 -10.03 -18.31 -9.49
CA PHE A 324 -9.87 -16.90 -9.85
C PHE A 324 -8.77 -16.74 -10.90
N ASP A 325 -9.04 -15.93 -11.89
CA ASP A 325 -8.05 -15.44 -12.85
C ASP A 325 -7.79 -13.95 -12.60
N GLU A 326 -6.68 -13.65 -11.97
CA GLU A 326 -6.31 -12.28 -11.64
C GLU A 326 -6.01 -11.43 -12.88
N THR A 327 -5.60 -12.03 -13.99
CA THR A 327 -5.28 -11.32 -15.23
C THR A 327 -6.54 -10.74 -15.86
N THR A 328 -7.56 -11.57 -16.01
CA THR A 328 -8.86 -11.17 -16.60
C THR A 328 -9.79 -10.56 -15.56
N GLY A 329 -9.57 -10.83 -14.27
CA GLY A 329 -10.47 -10.47 -13.18
C GLY A 329 -11.73 -11.31 -13.13
N SER A 330 -11.73 -12.47 -13.76
CA SER A 330 -12.86 -13.37 -13.82
C SER A 330 -12.75 -14.48 -12.76
N VAL A 331 -13.87 -15.16 -12.52
CA VAL A 331 -13.92 -16.38 -11.71
C VAL A 331 -14.58 -17.51 -12.49
N LYS A 332 -13.91 -18.62 -12.56
CA LYS A 332 -14.50 -19.88 -13.04
C LYS A 332 -15.18 -20.58 -11.87
N LEU A 333 -16.49 -20.75 -11.98
CA LEU A 333 -17.31 -21.38 -10.97
C LEU A 333 -17.72 -22.77 -11.42
N LYS A 334 -17.65 -23.73 -10.50
CA LYS A 334 -18.31 -25.02 -10.58
C LYS A 334 -19.31 -25.08 -9.42
N LEU A 335 -20.57 -25.12 -9.78
CA LEU A 335 -21.69 -24.96 -8.86
C LEU A 335 -22.38 -26.31 -8.69
N ALA A 336 -22.49 -26.80 -7.45
CA ALA A 336 -23.25 -28.00 -7.13
C ALA A 336 -24.74 -27.66 -7.00
N LYS A 337 -25.61 -28.62 -7.21
CA LYS A 337 -27.05 -28.43 -7.22
C LYS A 337 -27.63 -28.01 -5.84
N GLY A 338 -28.61 -27.11 -5.89
CA GLY A 338 -29.54 -26.85 -4.78
C GLY A 338 -29.04 -25.99 -3.64
N LYS A 339 -27.93 -25.21 -3.89
CA LYS A 339 -27.36 -24.32 -2.89
C LYS A 339 -27.10 -22.94 -3.47
N GLU A 340 -27.08 -21.94 -2.59
CA GLU A 340 -26.61 -20.59 -2.95
C GLU A 340 -25.10 -20.63 -3.17
N HIS A 341 -24.62 -20.27 -4.34
CA HIS A 341 -23.24 -20.48 -4.72
C HIS A 341 -22.41 -19.23 -4.83
N LEU A 342 -22.97 -18.17 -5.40
CA LEU A 342 -22.39 -16.83 -5.43
C LEU A 342 -23.48 -15.89 -5.00
N THR A 343 -23.31 -15.25 -3.88
CA THR A 343 -24.31 -14.40 -3.28
C THR A 343 -23.72 -13.05 -2.96
N THR A 344 -24.44 -11.97 -3.23
CA THR A 344 -24.03 -10.62 -2.82
C THR A 344 -24.11 -10.47 -1.32
N ASN A 345 -23.18 -9.73 -0.72
CA ASN A 345 -23.30 -9.29 0.66
C ASN A 345 -24.31 -8.13 0.78
N ASP A 346 -24.62 -7.74 2.00
CA ASP A 346 -25.64 -6.72 2.28
C ASP A 346 -25.30 -5.32 1.75
N MET A 347 -24.03 -5.07 1.41
CA MET A 347 -23.55 -3.77 0.95
C MET A 347 -23.94 -3.45 -0.50
N VAL A 348 -24.20 -4.48 -1.29
CA VAL A 348 -24.59 -4.34 -2.70
C VAL A 348 -26.02 -4.79 -2.96
N ASN A 349 -26.81 -4.91 -1.94
CA ASN A 349 -28.24 -5.20 -2.11
C ASN A 349 -28.94 -4.05 -2.82
N ILE A 350 -29.80 -4.39 -3.78
CA ILE A 350 -30.49 -3.44 -4.62
C ILE A 350 -31.99 -3.40 -4.29
N ALA A 351 -32.55 -2.22 -4.19
CA ALA A 351 -34.00 -2.03 -4.13
C ALA A 351 -34.58 -1.88 -5.54
N LYS A 352 -34.13 -0.86 -6.25
CA LYS A 352 -34.45 -0.58 -7.64
C LYS A 352 -33.17 -0.26 -8.38
N GLY A 353 -33.17 -0.38 -9.70
CA GLY A 353 -32.03 -0.12 -10.54
C GLY A 353 -31.73 -1.27 -11.48
N ARG A 354 -30.47 -1.44 -11.81
CA ARG A 354 -30.03 -2.38 -12.83
C ARG A 354 -28.88 -3.23 -12.31
N VAL A 355 -28.96 -4.53 -12.57
CA VAL A 355 -27.86 -5.47 -12.32
C VAL A 355 -27.43 -6.08 -13.65
N VAL A 356 -26.14 -5.99 -13.94
CA VAL A 356 -25.53 -6.55 -15.14
C VAL A 356 -24.54 -7.62 -14.73
N VAL A 357 -24.73 -8.83 -15.25
CA VAL A 357 -23.83 -9.98 -15.08
C VAL A 357 -23.21 -10.32 -16.42
N GLU A 358 -21.91 -10.27 -16.52
CA GLU A 358 -21.18 -10.61 -17.73
C GLU A 358 -20.43 -11.94 -17.57
N PHE A 359 -20.48 -12.75 -18.61
CA PHE A 359 -19.83 -14.05 -18.66
C PHE A 359 -18.80 -14.09 -19.80
N GLU A 360 -17.67 -14.71 -19.53
CA GLU A 360 -16.82 -15.20 -20.62
C GLU A 360 -17.43 -16.46 -21.22
N ASN A 361 -17.92 -17.33 -20.35
CA ASN A 361 -18.56 -18.57 -20.72
C ASN A 361 -19.72 -18.89 -19.77
N TYR A 362 -20.88 -19.21 -20.36
CA TYR A 362 -22.09 -19.66 -19.67
C TYR A 362 -22.41 -21.06 -20.12
N ILE A 363 -21.90 -22.06 -19.40
CA ILE A 363 -22.08 -23.48 -19.76
C ILE A 363 -22.91 -24.16 -18.68
N ILE A 364 -23.98 -24.82 -19.12
CA ILE A 364 -24.76 -25.71 -18.28
C ILE A 364 -24.22 -27.12 -18.41
N GLY A 365 -23.95 -27.75 -17.29
CA GLY A 365 -23.53 -29.17 -17.26
C GLY A 365 -24.71 -30.09 -17.12
N GLY A 366 -24.97 -30.94 -18.14
CA GLY A 366 -25.97 -32.03 -18.10
C GLY A 366 -27.40 -31.62 -18.41
N SER A 367 -28.25 -32.64 -18.64
CA SER A 367 -29.63 -32.45 -19.16
C SER A 367 -30.67 -32.01 -18.14
N ALA A 368 -30.32 -31.93 -16.88
CA ALA A 368 -31.28 -31.66 -15.78
C ALA A 368 -30.88 -30.50 -14.85
N THR A 369 -29.88 -29.72 -15.23
CA THR A 369 -29.32 -28.68 -14.38
C THR A 369 -29.52 -27.31 -14.97
N TYR A 370 -29.83 -26.35 -14.12
CA TYR A 370 -30.19 -25.03 -14.52
C TYR A 370 -29.23 -24.04 -13.83
N LEU A 371 -28.33 -23.46 -14.59
CA LEU A 371 -27.65 -22.27 -14.14
C LEU A 371 -28.63 -21.11 -14.31
N GLY A 372 -28.80 -20.31 -13.28
CA GLY A 372 -29.69 -19.20 -13.28
C GLY A 372 -29.33 -18.17 -12.23
N PHE A 373 -30.15 -17.17 -12.10
CA PHE A 373 -30.04 -16.22 -11.02
C PHE A 373 -31.35 -16.12 -10.22
N GLN A 374 -31.21 -15.69 -8.98
CA GLN A 374 -32.32 -15.39 -8.11
C GLN A 374 -32.02 -14.09 -7.36
N PHE A 375 -33.03 -13.20 -7.31
CA PHE A 375 -33.07 -12.17 -6.28
C PHE A 375 -34.02 -12.61 -5.19
N THR A 376 -33.64 -12.36 -3.95
CA THR A 376 -34.50 -12.65 -2.80
C THR A 376 -34.63 -11.40 -1.95
N THR A 377 -35.85 -11.02 -1.59
CA THR A 377 -36.08 -9.93 -0.64
C THR A 377 -35.46 -10.24 0.72
N LYS A 378 -35.04 -9.23 1.45
CA LYS A 378 -34.34 -9.37 2.74
C LYS A 378 -35.17 -10.19 3.76
N ASP A 379 -36.47 -10.06 3.71
CA ASP A 379 -37.41 -10.86 4.55
C ASP A 379 -37.67 -12.29 4.02
N GLY A 380 -37.11 -12.63 2.86
CA GLY A 380 -37.33 -13.93 2.20
C GLY A 380 -38.72 -14.10 1.56
N GLY A 381 -39.57 -13.08 1.64
CA GLY A 381 -40.98 -13.16 1.20
C GLY A 381 -41.19 -13.12 -0.31
N GLY A 382 -40.26 -12.55 -1.05
CA GLY A 382 -40.38 -12.38 -2.50
C GLY A 382 -39.11 -12.83 -3.25
N THR A 383 -39.29 -13.32 -4.47
CA THR A 383 -38.17 -13.73 -5.33
C THR A 383 -38.38 -13.32 -6.78
N ILE A 384 -37.29 -13.03 -7.47
CA ILE A 384 -37.21 -12.86 -8.93
C ILE A 384 -36.24 -13.91 -9.44
N LYS A 385 -36.66 -14.72 -10.40
CA LYS A 385 -35.88 -15.87 -10.86
C LYS A 385 -35.79 -15.97 -12.36
N PHE A 386 -34.62 -16.32 -12.83
CA PHE A 386 -34.41 -16.82 -14.19
C PHE A 386 -33.71 -18.17 -14.11
N ARG A 387 -34.17 -19.12 -14.92
CA ARG A 387 -33.59 -20.43 -15.03
C ARG A 387 -33.97 -21.10 -16.36
N ARG A 388 -33.28 -22.17 -16.73
CA ARG A 388 -33.72 -23.13 -17.73
C ARG A 388 -34.47 -24.27 -17.03
N GLU A 389 -35.60 -24.74 -17.59
CA GLU A 389 -36.32 -25.90 -17.10
C GLU A 389 -35.99 -27.17 -17.93
N ALA A 390 -36.34 -28.36 -17.39
CA ALA A 390 -36.04 -29.65 -18.00
C ALA A 390 -36.67 -29.85 -19.39
N ASP A 391 -37.73 -29.08 -19.69
CA ASP A 391 -38.39 -29.06 -21.02
C ASP A 391 -37.68 -28.14 -22.03
N ASN A 392 -36.42 -27.77 -21.76
CA ASN A 392 -35.59 -26.91 -22.58
C ASN A 392 -36.10 -25.48 -22.73
N LYS A 393 -36.83 -24.94 -21.74
CA LYS A 393 -37.32 -23.56 -21.77
C LYS A 393 -36.56 -22.66 -20.81
N TYR A 394 -36.26 -21.47 -21.27
CA TYR A 394 -35.93 -20.36 -20.39
C TYR A 394 -37.17 -19.89 -19.67
N VAL A 395 -37.06 -19.71 -18.38
CA VAL A 395 -38.17 -19.30 -17.51
C VAL A 395 -37.76 -18.10 -16.69
N PHE A 396 -38.54 -17.05 -16.82
CA PHE A 396 -38.39 -15.83 -16.03
C PHE A 396 -39.68 -15.56 -15.28
N ASN A 397 -39.63 -15.52 -13.95
CA ASN A 397 -40.80 -15.33 -13.12
C ASN A 397 -40.49 -14.70 -11.76
N GLY A 398 -41.52 -14.18 -11.12
CA GLY A 398 -41.55 -13.84 -9.72
C GLY A 398 -42.14 -14.95 -8.86
N GLY A 399 -41.79 -14.97 -7.58
CA GLY A 399 -42.31 -15.95 -6.59
C GLY A 399 -42.59 -15.28 -5.24
N GLY A 400 -43.32 -16.00 -4.36
CA GLY A 400 -43.72 -15.46 -3.05
C GLY A 400 -44.61 -14.21 -3.18
N SER A 401 -44.29 -13.16 -2.46
CA SER A 401 -44.99 -11.84 -2.56
C SER A 401 -44.89 -11.22 -3.95
N LEU A 402 -43.90 -11.59 -4.75
CA LEU A 402 -43.70 -11.18 -6.14
C LEU A 402 -44.24 -12.18 -7.16
N TRP A 403 -45.05 -13.11 -6.76
CA TRP A 403 -45.55 -14.13 -7.67
C TRP A 403 -46.23 -13.52 -8.91
N VAL A 404 -45.77 -13.94 -10.09
CA VAL A 404 -46.33 -13.68 -11.40
C VAL A 404 -46.24 -14.93 -12.26
N SER A 405 -47.10 -15.03 -13.26
CA SER A 405 -47.04 -16.13 -14.23
C SER A 405 -45.70 -16.14 -14.96
N ALA A 406 -45.14 -17.34 -15.13
CA ALA A 406 -43.85 -17.48 -15.74
C ALA A 406 -43.87 -17.11 -17.23
N LEU A 407 -42.92 -16.28 -17.64
CA LEU A 407 -42.60 -16.07 -19.05
C LEU A 407 -41.69 -17.22 -19.48
N LYS A 408 -42.10 -17.96 -20.51
CA LYS A 408 -41.39 -19.14 -21.00
C LYS A 408 -41.13 -18.99 -22.48
N LYS A 409 -39.89 -19.27 -22.90
CA LYS A 409 -39.45 -19.36 -24.29
C LYS A 409 -38.43 -20.46 -24.43
N THR A 410 -38.46 -21.22 -25.54
CA THR A 410 -37.30 -22.05 -25.84
C THR A 410 -36.12 -21.19 -26.29
N PRO A 411 -34.88 -21.70 -26.25
CA PRO A 411 -33.73 -20.96 -26.78
C PRO A 411 -33.92 -20.61 -28.27
N GLU A 412 -34.56 -21.46 -29.03
CA GLU A 412 -34.85 -21.25 -30.46
C GLU A 412 -35.90 -20.17 -30.66
N GLU A 413 -36.98 -20.17 -29.89
CA GLU A 413 -38.02 -19.12 -29.92
C GLU A 413 -37.48 -17.76 -29.52
N PHE A 414 -36.53 -17.74 -28.60
CA PHE A 414 -35.89 -16.51 -28.15
C PHE A 414 -34.76 -16.07 -29.10
N GLY A 415 -34.11 -17.01 -29.79
CA GLY A 415 -33.01 -16.75 -30.71
C GLY A 415 -31.64 -16.64 -30.08
N VAL A 416 -31.49 -17.00 -28.80
CA VAL A 416 -30.21 -17.06 -28.10
C VAL A 416 -30.03 -18.45 -27.48
N LEU A 417 -29.05 -19.18 -27.96
CA LEU A 417 -28.70 -20.49 -27.40
C LEU A 417 -27.87 -20.30 -26.12
N GLU A 418 -27.91 -21.31 -25.26
CA GLU A 418 -27.22 -21.28 -23.97
C GLU A 418 -25.72 -20.95 -24.04
N GLN A 419 -25.03 -21.59 -24.97
CA GLN A 419 -23.59 -21.39 -25.17
C GLN A 419 -23.25 -19.96 -25.66
N ASP A 420 -24.24 -19.24 -26.18
CA ASP A 420 -24.10 -17.90 -26.73
C ASP A 420 -24.43 -16.79 -25.68
N ILE A 421 -24.90 -17.21 -24.52
CA ILE A 421 -25.18 -16.25 -23.42
C ILE A 421 -23.87 -15.66 -22.91
N LYS A 422 -23.77 -14.34 -23.00
CA LYS A 422 -22.62 -13.55 -22.51
C LYS A 422 -23.04 -12.52 -21.47
N LYS A 423 -24.31 -12.17 -21.41
CA LYS A 423 -24.79 -11.11 -20.52
C LYS A 423 -26.22 -11.34 -20.07
N PHE A 424 -26.44 -11.15 -18.78
CA PHE A 424 -27.76 -10.84 -18.23
C PHE A 424 -27.81 -9.39 -17.81
N GLU A 425 -28.92 -8.73 -18.09
CA GLU A 425 -29.23 -7.42 -17.55
C GLU A 425 -30.64 -7.45 -16.97
N ILE A 426 -30.75 -7.19 -15.70
CA ILE A 426 -31.99 -7.19 -14.96
C ILE A 426 -32.27 -5.75 -14.55
N VAL A 427 -33.40 -5.21 -14.97
CA VAL A 427 -33.86 -3.85 -14.64
C VAL A 427 -35.06 -3.94 -13.74
N ILE A 428 -34.99 -3.32 -12.56
CA ILE A 428 -36.03 -3.28 -11.53
C ILE A 428 -36.47 -1.83 -11.37
N GLU A 429 -37.73 -1.55 -11.71
CA GLU A 429 -38.29 -0.21 -11.79
C GLU A 429 -39.64 -0.14 -11.07
N ASP A 430 -40.16 1.07 -10.90
CA ASP A 430 -41.55 1.26 -10.48
C ASP A 430 -42.52 0.71 -11.53
N HIS A 431 -43.66 0.22 -11.05
CA HIS A 431 -44.75 -0.16 -11.97
C HIS A 431 -45.20 1.03 -12.79
N PRO A 432 -45.33 0.90 -14.13
CA PRO A 432 -45.55 2.04 -15.03
C PRO A 432 -46.86 2.84 -14.80
N SER A 433 -47.82 2.27 -14.11
CA SER A 433 -49.15 2.92 -13.92
C SER A 433 -49.74 2.77 -12.53
N LYS A 434 -49.12 2.03 -11.62
CA LYS A 434 -49.66 1.71 -10.28
C LYS A 434 -48.54 1.67 -9.25
N THR A 435 -48.92 1.58 -8.00
CA THR A 435 -47.98 1.20 -6.95
C THR A 435 -47.50 -0.23 -7.15
N GLY A 436 -46.20 -0.45 -7.20
CA GLY A 436 -45.62 -1.78 -7.39
C GLY A 436 -44.29 -1.77 -8.12
N VAL A 437 -43.93 -2.90 -8.68
CA VAL A 437 -42.63 -3.13 -9.32
C VAL A 437 -42.79 -3.67 -10.75
N GLN A 438 -41.95 -3.19 -11.65
CA GLN A 438 -41.73 -3.77 -12.98
C GLN A 438 -40.32 -4.36 -13.04
N VAL A 439 -40.21 -5.55 -13.63
CA VAL A 439 -38.91 -6.21 -13.81
C VAL A 439 -38.76 -6.67 -15.26
N SER A 440 -37.68 -6.22 -15.87
CA SER A 440 -37.31 -6.59 -17.24
C SER A 440 -36.00 -7.39 -17.23
N LEU A 441 -35.96 -8.44 -18.02
CA LEU A 441 -34.76 -9.25 -18.25
C LEU A 441 -34.32 -9.11 -19.70
N TYR A 442 -33.06 -8.76 -19.88
CA TYR A 442 -32.37 -8.78 -21.15
C TYR A 442 -31.29 -9.87 -21.14
N ILE A 443 -31.16 -10.59 -22.25
CA ILE A 443 -30.10 -11.56 -22.48
C ILE A 443 -29.35 -11.11 -23.74
N ASN A 444 -28.07 -10.87 -23.66
CA ASN A 444 -27.27 -10.32 -24.76
C ASN A 444 -27.93 -9.06 -25.39
N ASP A 445 -28.36 -8.14 -24.58
CA ASP A 445 -29.05 -6.89 -24.95
C ASP A 445 -30.45 -7.07 -25.61
N THR A 446 -30.92 -8.30 -25.73
CA THR A 446 -32.24 -8.60 -26.28
C THR A 446 -33.24 -8.81 -25.15
N LEU A 447 -34.37 -8.10 -25.19
CA LEU A 447 -35.41 -8.24 -24.18
C LEU A 447 -36.01 -9.64 -24.18
N PHE A 448 -35.75 -10.40 -23.15
CA PHE A 448 -36.41 -11.69 -22.93
C PHE A 448 -37.87 -11.50 -22.57
N GLY A 449 -38.16 -10.58 -21.67
CA GLY A 449 -39.50 -10.24 -21.26
C GLY A 449 -39.55 -9.33 -20.06
N THR A 450 -40.74 -8.79 -19.86
CA THR A 450 -41.06 -7.91 -18.73
C THR A 450 -42.28 -8.44 -18.00
N TRP A 451 -42.26 -8.42 -16.68
CA TRP A 451 -43.43 -8.62 -15.87
C TRP A 451 -43.59 -7.47 -14.86
N ALA A 452 -44.80 -7.26 -14.42
CA ALA A 452 -45.12 -6.25 -13.43
C ALA A 452 -46.01 -6.79 -12.32
N LYS A 453 -45.84 -6.29 -11.12
CA LYS A 453 -46.59 -6.70 -9.94
C LYS A 453 -47.05 -5.47 -9.14
N GLU A 454 -48.35 -5.44 -8.83
CA GLU A 454 -48.96 -4.39 -8.03
C GLU A 454 -48.69 -4.62 -6.51
N THR A 455 -47.45 -4.78 -6.14
CA THR A 455 -47.02 -4.92 -4.76
C THR A 455 -45.76 -4.09 -4.59
N ASN A 456 -45.79 -3.14 -3.69
CA ASN A 456 -44.62 -2.34 -3.38
C ASN A 456 -43.77 -3.10 -2.36
N ILE A 457 -42.82 -3.90 -2.86
CA ILE A 457 -41.89 -4.67 -2.02
C ILE A 457 -40.77 -3.80 -1.43
N PHE A 458 -40.61 -2.58 -1.91
CA PHE A 458 -39.56 -1.65 -1.46
C PHE A 458 -40.12 -0.61 -0.47
N GLU A 459 -41.40 -0.66 -0.12
CA GLU A 459 -41.91 0.05 1.04
C GLU A 459 -41.13 -0.37 2.29
N ASN A 460 -40.73 0.58 3.10
CA ASN A 460 -39.93 0.39 4.30
C ASN A 460 -38.44 0.01 4.07
N GLY A 461 -37.86 0.38 2.94
CA GLY A 461 -36.42 0.20 2.69
C GLY A 461 -35.98 -1.25 2.48
N GLN A 462 -36.88 -2.10 2.03
CA GLN A 462 -36.52 -3.47 1.65
C GLN A 462 -35.60 -3.46 0.43
N THR A 463 -34.58 -4.30 0.48
CA THR A 463 -33.61 -4.54 -0.58
C THR A 463 -33.64 -6.00 -1.01
N MET A 464 -33.06 -6.29 -2.16
CA MET A 464 -32.94 -7.64 -2.70
C MET A 464 -31.48 -8.07 -2.78
N LYS A 465 -31.25 -9.29 -2.37
CA LYS A 465 -29.98 -9.99 -2.47
C LYS A 465 -29.95 -10.75 -3.80
N PHE A 466 -28.87 -10.55 -4.55
CA PHE A 466 -28.64 -11.32 -5.79
C PHE A 466 -27.90 -12.61 -5.49
N CYS A 467 -28.31 -13.70 -6.13
CA CYS A 467 -27.64 -14.99 -6.09
C CYS A 467 -27.52 -15.57 -7.50
N LEU A 468 -26.33 -15.98 -7.87
CA LEU A 468 -26.10 -16.87 -9.01
C LEU A 468 -26.04 -18.29 -8.48
N ASP A 469 -26.95 -19.16 -8.91
CA ASP A 469 -27.07 -20.49 -8.38
C ASP A 469 -27.32 -21.56 -9.46
N CYS A 470 -27.09 -22.80 -9.07
CA CYS A 470 -27.45 -23.96 -9.85
C CYS A 470 -28.78 -24.51 -9.35
N LEU A 471 -29.87 -24.04 -9.94
CA LEU A 471 -31.21 -24.47 -9.64
C LEU A 471 -31.47 -25.83 -10.33
N GLY A 472 -31.80 -26.87 -9.62
CA GLY A 472 -32.04 -28.14 -10.26
C GLY A 472 -33.06 -29.04 -9.55
N GLN A 473 -33.63 -29.99 -10.30
CA GLN A 473 -34.50 -31.02 -9.74
C GLN A 473 -33.69 -32.10 -9.03
N SER A 474 -34.36 -33.06 -8.42
CA SER A 474 -33.93 -34.03 -7.41
C SER A 474 -32.66 -34.86 -7.63
N ASP A 475 -32.00 -34.77 -8.77
CA ASP A 475 -30.76 -35.50 -9.04
C ASP A 475 -29.53 -34.70 -8.69
N MET A 476 -28.87 -35.08 -7.61
CA MET A 476 -27.74 -34.38 -6.97
C MET A 476 -26.40 -34.55 -7.72
N SER A 477 -26.37 -35.26 -8.83
CA SER A 477 -25.11 -35.60 -9.53
C SER A 477 -24.62 -34.54 -10.52
N THR A 478 -25.44 -33.53 -10.83
CA THR A 478 -25.16 -32.57 -11.88
C THR A 478 -24.60 -31.26 -11.35
N THR A 479 -23.53 -30.79 -11.97
CA THR A 479 -22.87 -29.55 -11.68
C THR A 479 -22.96 -28.60 -12.87
N CYS A 480 -23.10 -27.29 -12.58
CA CYS A 480 -23.03 -26.24 -13.59
C CYS A 480 -21.64 -25.62 -13.61
N HIS A 481 -21.23 -25.11 -14.74
CA HIS A 481 -20.00 -24.37 -14.90
C HIS A 481 -20.27 -23.04 -15.58
N CYS A 482 -19.63 -21.99 -15.09
CA CYS A 482 -19.59 -20.69 -15.77
C CYS A 482 -18.29 -19.94 -15.45
N ILE A 483 -17.96 -19.00 -16.30
CA ILE A 483 -16.87 -18.04 -16.04
C ILE A 483 -17.53 -16.66 -15.98
N VAL A 484 -17.61 -16.11 -14.78
CA VAL A 484 -18.16 -14.79 -14.52
C VAL A 484 -17.04 -13.76 -14.64
N LYS A 485 -17.23 -12.77 -15.48
CA LYS A 485 -16.28 -11.67 -15.69
C LYS A 485 -16.54 -10.53 -14.70
N SER A 486 -17.81 -10.15 -14.58
CA SER A 486 -18.20 -9.05 -13.72
C SER A 486 -19.66 -9.15 -13.28
N ILE A 487 -19.96 -8.54 -12.15
CA ILE A 487 -21.32 -8.23 -11.71
C ILE A 487 -21.35 -6.78 -11.31
N THR A 488 -22.13 -5.98 -12.02
CA THR A 488 -22.21 -4.52 -11.80
C THR A 488 -23.60 -4.13 -11.34
N PHE A 489 -23.65 -3.31 -10.30
CA PHE A 489 -24.87 -2.80 -9.71
C PHE A 489 -25.00 -1.31 -10.04
N TYR A 490 -26.14 -0.95 -10.60
CA TYR A 490 -26.51 0.44 -10.89
C TYR A 490 -27.80 0.74 -10.12
N PRO A 491 -27.72 1.29 -8.89
CA PRO A 491 -28.89 1.70 -8.15
C PRO A 491 -29.67 2.76 -8.96
N ALA A 492 -30.99 2.81 -8.79
CA ALA A 492 -31.77 3.91 -9.33
C ALA A 492 -31.37 5.22 -8.64
N GLU A 493 -31.30 6.29 -9.41
CA GLU A 493 -31.07 7.64 -8.91
C GLU A 493 -32.24 8.17 -8.04
#